data_3bdda35491e8c83d27c42baa0f1e9500
#
_entry.id   3bdda35491e8c83d27c42baa0f1e9500
#
_cell.length_a   1.000
_cell.length_b   1.000
_cell.length_c   1.000
_cell.angle_alpha   90.00
_cell.angle_beta   90.00
_cell.angle_gamma   90.00
#
_symmetry.space_group_name_H-M   'P 1'
#
loop_
_entity.id
_entity.type
_entity.pdbx_description
1 polymer ?
#
loop_
_entity_poly.entity_id
_entity_poly.type
_entity_poly.pdbx_seq_one_letter_code
_entity_poly.pdbx_strand_id
1 'polypeptide(L)'
;GQAVTKEIFKRNPKKLHVVDISENNMVEVVRDIRSSFGYIDGDFQTFALDIGSLEYDAFIKADGQYDYVLNLSALKHVRSEKDPFTLMRMIDVNIFNTEKTMRQSAESGTKKYFCVSTDKAANPVNMMGASKRIMEMFLIRRSIDLNISTARFANVAFSDGSLLHSFDQ
;
A
#
# COMPACT_ATOMS: atom_id res chain seq x y z
N GLY A 1 -3.18 -1.57 6.35
CA GLY A 1 -1.86 -2.22 6.39
C GLY A 1 -1.76 -3.22 7.52
N GLN A 2 -1.89 -2.80 8.77
CA GLN A 2 -1.68 -3.65 9.96
C GLN A 2 -2.50 -4.95 9.94
N ALA A 3 -3.81 -4.87 9.71
CA ALA A 3 -4.68 -6.07 9.68
C ALA A 3 -4.25 -7.07 8.60
N VAL A 4 -3.88 -6.58 7.42
CA VAL A 4 -3.40 -7.42 6.31
C VAL A 4 -2.07 -8.08 6.68
N THR A 5 -1.15 -7.32 7.28
CA THR A 5 0.14 -7.84 7.74
C THR A 5 -0.04 -8.97 8.74
N LYS A 6 -0.93 -8.81 9.73
CA LYS A 6 -1.28 -9.87 10.71
C LYS A 6 -1.82 -11.12 10.04
N GLU A 7 -2.73 -10.96 9.08
CA GLU A 7 -3.33 -12.10 8.38
C GLU A 7 -2.33 -12.86 7.51
N ILE A 8 -1.35 -12.17 6.93
CA ILE A 8 -0.26 -12.82 6.19
C ILE A 8 0.69 -13.51 7.17
N PHE A 9 1.06 -12.85 8.26
CA PHE A 9 1.96 -13.41 9.28
C PHE A 9 1.45 -14.74 9.84
N LYS A 10 0.16 -14.85 10.14
CA LYS A 10 -0.49 -16.09 10.61
C LYS A 10 -0.34 -17.28 9.65
N ARG A 11 -0.07 -17.03 8.37
CA ARG A 11 0.11 -18.08 7.35
C ARG A 11 1.55 -18.57 7.24
N ASN A 12 2.42 -18.18 8.16
CA ASN A 12 3.81 -18.59 8.24
C ASN A 12 4.56 -18.44 6.89
N PRO A 13 4.61 -17.23 6.30
CA PRO A 13 5.31 -17.00 5.05
C PRO A 13 6.83 -17.21 5.22
N LYS A 14 7.50 -17.63 4.15
CA LYS A 14 8.98 -17.72 4.16
C LYS A 14 9.64 -16.36 4.33
N LYS A 15 9.01 -15.31 3.78
CA LYS A 15 9.51 -13.93 3.83
C LYS A 15 8.32 -12.99 3.86
N LEU A 16 8.26 -12.12 4.86
CA LEU A 16 7.29 -11.04 4.98
C LEU A 16 8.01 -9.74 5.28
N HIS A 17 8.09 -8.87 4.30
CA HIS A 17 8.65 -7.53 4.44
C HIS A 17 7.54 -6.50 4.38
N VAL A 18 7.53 -5.59 5.32
CA VAL A 18 6.54 -4.51 5.44
C VAL A 18 7.24 -3.17 5.34
N VAL A 19 6.73 -2.33 4.45
CA VAL A 19 7.27 -0.99 4.22
C VAL A 19 6.20 0.06 4.52
N ASP A 20 6.55 1.05 5.30
CA ASP A 20 5.72 2.23 5.56
C ASP A 20 6.63 3.45 5.74
N ILE A 21 6.13 4.63 5.43
CA ILE A 21 6.88 5.87 5.65
C ILE A 21 7.01 6.22 7.14
N SER A 22 6.11 5.72 7.97
CA SER A 22 6.06 5.99 9.41
C SER A 22 6.83 4.94 10.19
N GLU A 23 7.95 5.33 10.78
CA GLU A 23 8.71 4.48 11.70
C GLU A 23 7.87 4.03 12.91
N ASN A 24 7.05 4.92 13.46
CA ASN A 24 6.17 4.60 14.59
C ASN A 24 5.18 3.49 14.23
N ASN A 25 4.54 3.56 13.07
CA ASN A 25 3.64 2.51 12.61
C ASN A 25 4.37 1.16 12.48
N MET A 26 5.61 1.17 12.02
CA MET A 26 6.41 -0.06 11.90
C MET A 26 6.74 -0.66 13.26
N VAL A 27 7.12 0.16 14.23
CA VAL A 27 7.38 -0.29 15.61
C VAL A 27 6.11 -0.87 16.25
N GLU A 28 4.97 -0.22 16.07
CA GLU A 28 3.67 -0.70 16.58
C GLU A 28 3.26 -2.04 15.96
N VAL A 29 3.39 -2.18 14.66
CA VAL A 29 3.10 -3.44 13.95
C VAL A 29 3.97 -4.58 14.49
N VAL A 30 5.26 -4.36 14.68
CA VAL A 30 6.16 -5.38 15.22
C VAL A 30 5.76 -5.77 16.64
N ARG A 31 5.53 -4.79 17.51
CA ARG A 31 5.11 -5.04 18.91
C ARG A 31 3.82 -5.85 18.98
N ASP A 32 2.83 -5.44 18.23
CA ASP A 32 1.52 -6.07 18.20
C ASP A 32 1.61 -7.53 17.68
N ILE A 33 2.34 -7.74 16.59
CA ILE A 33 2.55 -9.09 16.04
C ILE A 33 3.32 -9.97 17.03
N ARG A 34 4.40 -9.48 17.61
CA ARG A 34 5.20 -10.25 18.58
C ARG A 34 4.43 -10.60 19.83
N SER A 35 3.61 -9.68 20.36
CA SER A 35 2.79 -9.94 21.53
C SER A 35 1.62 -10.89 21.27
N SER A 36 1.01 -10.83 20.06
CA SER A 36 -0.18 -11.60 19.74
C SER A 36 0.11 -12.98 19.14
N PHE A 37 1.18 -13.10 18.34
CA PHE A 37 1.47 -14.30 17.52
C PHE A 37 2.88 -14.85 17.72
N GLY A 38 3.77 -14.15 18.43
CA GLY A 38 5.15 -14.60 18.63
C GLY A 38 6.01 -14.48 17.38
N TYR A 39 6.63 -15.57 16.98
CA TYR A 39 7.61 -15.65 15.91
C TYR A 39 7.16 -16.65 14.84
N ILE A 40 7.61 -16.44 13.60
CA ILE A 40 7.50 -17.39 12.50
C ILE A 40 8.89 -17.93 12.14
N ASP A 41 8.96 -19.04 11.43
CA ASP A 41 10.22 -19.61 10.96
C ASP A 41 10.84 -18.78 9.83
N GLY A 42 10.00 -18.05 9.10
CA GLY A 42 10.41 -17.18 8.00
C GLY A 42 11.00 -15.85 8.44
N ASP A 43 11.49 -15.10 7.45
CA ASP A 43 12.04 -13.76 7.64
C ASP A 43 10.90 -12.72 7.72
N PHE A 44 10.78 -12.08 8.90
CA PHE A 44 9.83 -10.96 9.10
C PHE A 44 10.60 -9.70 9.45
N GLN A 45 10.53 -8.72 8.54
CA GLN A 45 11.21 -7.44 8.70
C GLN A 45 10.30 -6.26 8.33
N THR A 46 10.58 -5.11 8.92
CA THR A 46 9.90 -3.85 8.65
C THR A 46 10.89 -2.77 8.26
N PHE A 47 10.52 -1.93 7.31
CA PHE A 47 11.38 -0.88 6.77
C PHE A 47 10.63 0.44 6.74
N ALA A 48 11.18 1.46 7.41
CA ALA A 48 10.65 2.82 7.38
C ALA A 48 11.19 3.54 6.13
N LEU A 49 10.51 3.36 4.99
CA LEU A 49 10.91 3.88 3.68
C LEU A 49 9.72 4.50 2.96
N ASP A 50 9.96 5.59 2.25
CA ASP A 50 9.01 6.11 1.26
C ASP A 50 9.15 5.33 -0.06
N ILE A 51 8.07 4.70 -0.53
CA ILE A 51 8.08 3.94 -1.79
C ILE A 51 8.40 4.80 -3.02
N GLY A 52 8.31 6.14 -2.90
CA GLY A 52 8.72 7.09 -3.93
C GLY A 52 10.21 7.41 -3.94
N SER A 53 10.97 7.03 -2.90
CA SER A 53 12.36 7.43 -2.70
C SER A 53 13.37 6.58 -3.47
N LEU A 54 14.60 7.10 -3.57
CA LEU A 54 15.75 6.37 -4.13
C LEU A 54 16.21 5.23 -3.22
N GLU A 55 16.04 5.40 -1.90
CA GLU A 55 16.35 4.38 -0.90
C GLU A 55 15.47 3.15 -1.11
N TYR A 56 14.18 3.36 -1.39
CA TYR A 56 13.27 2.26 -1.74
C TYR A 56 13.68 1.57 -3.06
N ASP A 57 14.10 2.33 -4.06
CA ASP A 57 14.59 1.76 -5.32
C ASP A 57 15.85 0.92 -5.12
N ALA A 58 16.77 1.36 -4.25
CA ALA A 58 17.95 0.60 -3.87
C ALA A 58 17.57 -0.67 -3.08
N PHE A 59 16.62 -0.57 -2.14
CA PHE A 59 16.10 -1.71 -1.39
C PHE A 59 15.49 -2.77 -2.32
N ILE A 60 14.65 -2.38 -3.28
CA ILE A 60 14.06 -3.31 -4.24
C ILE A 60 15.12 -3.98 -5.13
N LYS A 61 16.17 -3.26 -5.51
CA LYS A 61 17.28 -3.86 -6.28
C LYS A 61 18.08 -4.88 -5.47
N ALA A 62 18.26 -4.62 -4.18
CA ALA A 62 19.06 -5.49 -3.30
C ALA A 62 18.29 -6.73 -2.85
N ASP A 63 17.01 -6.61 -2.54
CA ASP A 63 16.21 -7.65 -1.89
C ASP A 63 14.84 -7.90 -2.56
N GLY A 64 14.62 -7.35 -3.72
CA GLY A 64 13.30 -7.16 -4.35
C GLY A 64 12.66 -8.36 -5.03
N GLN A 65 13.05 -9.59 -4.74
CA GLN A 65 12.34 -10.77 -5.27
C GLN A 65 11.21 -11.21 -4.34
N TYR A 66 10.00 -10.73 -4.63
CA TYR A 66 8.78 -11.08 -3.92
C TYR A 66 7.80 -11.77 -4.86
N ASP A 67 7.25 -12.91 -4.43
CA ASP A 67 6.18 -13.60 -5.15
C ASP A 67 4.90 -12.76 -5.20
N TYR A 68 4.61 -12.03 -4.13
CA TYR A 68 3.40 -11.22 -3.95
C TYR A 68 3.76 -9.83 -3.46
N VAL A 69 3.23 -8.81 -4.11
CA VAL A 69 3.36 -7.42 -3.70
C VAL A 69 1.97 -6.84 -3.44
N LEU A 70 1.77 -6.28 -2.25
CA LEU A 70 0.52 -5.63 -1.85
C LEU A 70 0.79 -4.14 -1.61
N ASN A 71 0.38 -3.30 -2.54
CA ASN A 71 0.45 -1.85 -2.38
C ASN A 71 -0.84 -1.33 -1.73
N LEU A 72 -0.73 -1.04 -0.45
CA LEU A 72 -1.82 -0.50 0.38
C LEU A 72 -1.63 1.00 0.67
N SER A 73 -0.59 1.62 0.11
CA SER A 73 -0.32 3.05 0.28
C SER A 73 -1.32 3.91 -0.48
N ALA A 74 -1.80 4.95 0.17
CA ALA A 74 -2.69 5.92 -0.44
C ALA A 74 -2.77 7.21 0.38
N LEU A 75 -2.90 8.35 -0.29
CA LEU A 75 -3.42 9.57 0.32
C LEU A 75 -4.92 9.66 0.05
N LYS A 76 -5.72 9.55 1.12
CA LYS A 76 -7.18 9.36 1.06
C LYS A 76 -8.00 10.58 1.48
N HIS A 77 -7.35 11.63 2.01
CA HIS A 77 -8.06 12.79 2.54
C HIS A 77 -8.38 13.81 1.44
N VAL A 78 -9.66 14.12 1.27
CA VAL A 78 -10.15 15.14 0.30
C VAL A 78 -9.58 16.53 0.62
N ARG A 79 -9.28 16.83 1.89
CA ARG A 79 -8.62 18.10 2.28
C ARG A 79 -7.28 18.33 1.57
N SER A 80 -6.59 17.26 1.19
CA SER A 80 -5.29 17.33 0.51
C SER A 80 -5.37 18.00 -0.87
N GLU A 81 -6.54 18.11 -1.48
CA GLU A 81 -6.69 18.78 -2.78
C GLU A 81 -6.80 20.32 -2.70
N LYS A 82 -6.95 20.87 -1.48
CA LYS A 82 -7.11 22.31 -1.26
C LYS A 82 -5.79 23.09 -1.35
N ASP A 83 -4.69 22.39 -1.15
CA ASP A 83 -3.34 22.94 -1.20
C ASP A 83 -2.57 22.29 -2.37
N PRO A 84 -1.93 23.08 -3.27
CA PRO A 84 -1.30 22.55 -4.47
C PRO A 84 -0.15 21.58 -4.16
N PHE A 85 0.60 21.80 -3.08
CA PHE A 85 1.73 20.92 -2.71
C PHE A 85 1.23 19.56 -2.21
N THR A 86 0.19 19.57 -1.38
CA THR A 86 -0.43 18.33 -0.89
C THR A 86 -1.17 17.59 -2.00
N LEU A 87 -1.76 18.32 -2.95
CA LEU A 87 -2.35 17.74 -4.16
C LEU A 87 -1.29 17.04 -5.02
N MET A 88 -0.13 17.69 -5.25
CA MET A 88 0.98 17.08 -5.98
C MET A 88 1.45 15.79 -5.30
N ARG A 89 1.61 15.81 -3.97
CA ARG A 89 1.95 14.61 -3.20
C ARG A 89 0.88 13.51 -3.33
N MET A 90 -0.41 13.85 -3.39
CA MET A 90 -1.48 12.88 -3.63
C MET A 90 -1.33 12.21 -4.99
N ILE A 91 -1.03 12.97 -6.02
CA ILE A 91 -0.78 12.47 -7.37
C ILE A 91 0.43 11.53 -7.38
N ASP A 92 1.54 11.94 -6.76
CA ASP A 92 2.73 11.11 -6.65
C ASP A 92 2.42 9.77 -5.96
N VAL A 93 1.81 9.79 -4.79
CA VAL A 93 1.53 8.58 -4.01
C VAL A 93 0.50 7.69 -4.70
N ASN A 94 -0.61 8.27 -5.18
CA ASN A 94 -1.72 7.47 -5.72
C ASN A 94 -1.49 6.98 -7.15
N ILE A 95 -0.70 7.69 -7.95
CA ILE A 95 -0.49 7.38 -9.37
C ILE A 95 0.95 6.93 -9.62
N PHE A 96 1.92 7.84 -9.49
CA PHE A 96 3.28 7.59 -9.97
C PHE A 96 4.02 6.53 -9.14
N ASN A 97 3.90 6.55 -7.81
CA ASN A 97 4.51 5.54 -6.96
C ASN A 97 3.85 4.17 -7.16
N THR A 98 2.54 4.13 -7.42
CA THR A 98 1.84 2.89 -7.75
C THR A 98 2.32 2.34 -9.09
N GLU A 99 2.44 3.17 -10.13
CA GLU A 99 2.97 2.75 -11.43
C GLU A 99 4.42 2.26 -11.30
N LYS A 100 5.26 2.99 -10.57
CA LYS A 100 6.65 2.61 -10.32
C LYS A 100 6.76 1.23 -9.66
N THR A 101 5.99 0.98 -8.60
CA THR A 101 6.02 -0.31 -7.90
C THR A 101 5.48 -1.46 -8.75
N MET A 102 4.48 -1.23 -9.60
CA MET A 102 4.02 -2.23 -10.57
C MET A 102 5.10 -2.58 -11.58
N ARG A 103 5.78 -1.57 -12.14
CA ARG A 103 6.87 -1.77 -13.09
C ARG A 103 8.02 -2.55 -12.45
N GLN A 104 8.46 -2.17 -11.26
CA GLN A 104 9.47 -2.90 -10.49
C GLN A 104 9.07 -4.35 -10.22
N SER A 105 7.80 -4.59 -9.88
CA SER A 105 7.26 -5.93 -9.66
C SER A 105 7.28 -6.78 -10.93
N ALA A 106 6.91 -6.23 -12.08
CA ALA A 106 6.97 -6.92 -13.37
C ALA A 106 8.41 -7.27 -13.74
N GLU A 107 9.34 -6.34 -13.59
CA GLU A 107 10.76 -6.52 -13.88
C GLU A 107 11.42 -7.57 -12.97
N SER A 108 11.01 -7.70 -11.73
CA SER A 108 11.54 -8.67 -10.75
C SER A 108 10.85 -10.04 -10.77
N GLY A 109 9.87 -10.25 -11.63
CA GLY A 109 9.17 -11.54 -11.76
C GLY A 109 8.17 -11.84 -10.67
N THR A 110 7.56 -10.81 -10.07
CA THR A 110 6.45 -10.95 -9.10
C THR A 110 5.29 -11.73 -9.73
N LYS A 111 4.79 -12.73 -9.02
CA LYS A 111 3.67 -13.57 -9.49
C LYS A 111 2.34 -12.86 -9.45
N LYS A 112 2.13 -12.01 -8.45
CA LYS A 112 0.87 -11.27 -8.30
C LYS A 112 1.08 -9.94 -7.57
N TYR A 113 0.46 -8.90 -8.12
CA TYR A 113 0.42 -7.56 -7.54
C TYR A 113 -1.02 -7.23 -7.10
N PHE A 114 -1.17 -6.69 -5.92
CA PHE A 114 -2.45 -6.19 -5.41
C PHE A 114 -2.35 -4.71 -5.07
N CYS A 115 -3.39 -3.94 -5.43
CA CYS A 115 -3.49 -2.52 -5.10
C CYS A 115 -4.88 -2.17 -4.61
N VAL A 116 -4.96 -1.27 -3.63
CA VAL A 116 -6.22 -0.77 -3.08
C VAL A 116 -6.75 0.40 -3.91
N SER A 117 -8.03 0.34 -4.28
CA SER A 117 -8.78 1.44 -4.87
C SER A 117 -9.99 1.83 -3.99
N THR A 118 -10.85 2.67 -4.49
CA THR A 118 -12.02 3.20 -3.80
C THR A 118 -13.24 3.19 -4.72
N ASP A 119 -14.42 3.10 -4.13
CA ASP A 119 -15.72 3.30 -4.80
C ASP A 119 -15.81 4.66 -5.53
N LYS A 120 -15.15 5.68 -4.98
CA LYS A 120 -15.06 7.04 -5.55
C LYS A 120 -14.33 7.10 -6.89
N ALA A 121 -13.57 6.07 -7.25
CA ALA A 121 -12.93 5.95 -8.56
C ALA A 121 -13.93 5.61 -9.69
N ALA A 122 -15.12 5.09 -9.36
CA ALA A 122 -16.15 4.75 -10.36
C ALA A 122 -16.74 6.00 -11.04
N ASN A 123 -17.05 7.00 -10.22
CA ASN A 123 -17.55 8.30 -10.68
C ASN A 123 -16.90 9.42 -9.87
N PRO A 124 -15.67 9.84 -10.24
CA PRO A 124 -14.89 10.77 -9.43
C PRO A 124 -15.48 12.18 -9.47
N VAL A 125 -15.77 12.73 -8.29
CA VAL A 125 -16.25 14.10 -8.08
C VAL A 125 -15.20 15.01 -7.43
N ASN A 126 -14.02 14.45 -7.11
CA ASN A 126 -12.89 15.16 -6.52
C ASN A 126 -11.56 14.57 -7.01
N MET A 127 -10.47 15.26 -6.71
CA MET A 127 -9.13 14.86 -7.17
C MET A 127 -8.66 13.54 -6.55
N MET A 128 -9.06 13.23 -5.33
CA MET A 128 -8.73 11.94 -4.71
C MET A 128 -9.38 10.78 -5.50
N GLY A 129 -10.65 10.87 -5.82
CA GLY A 129 -11.34 9.88 -6.67
C GLY A 129 -10.75 9.82 -8.08
N ALA A 130 -10.44 10.97 -8.69
CA ALA A 130 -9.83 11.07 -10.01
C ALA A 130 -8.43 10.44 -10.03
N SER A 131 -7.59 10.68 -9.01
CA SER A 131 -6.26 10.07 -8.92
C SER A 131 -6.33 8.54 -8.84
N LYS A 132 -7.30 8.00 -8.11
CA LYS A 132 -7.54 6.55 -8.05
C LYS A 132 -8.09 5.99 -9.36
N ARG A 133 -8.92 6.75 -10.07
CA ARG A 133 -9.39 6.34 -11.40
C ARG A 133 -8.24 6.26 -12.40
N ILE A 134 -7.35 7.25 -12.41
CA ILE A 134 -6.16 7.24 -13.27
C ILE A 134 -5.24 6.07 -12.90
N MET A 135 -5.03 5.84 -11.61
CA MET A 135 -4.28 4.66 -11.14
C MET A 135 -4.87 3.36 -11.70
N GLU A 136 -6.19 3.18 -11.68
CA GLU A 136 -6.86 2.00 -12.25
C GLU A 136 -6.60 1.82 -13.75
N MET A 137 -6.48 2.92 -14.50
CA MET A 137 -6.10 2.85 -15.92
C MET A 137 -4.68 2.30 -16.10
N PHE A 138 -3.74 2.68 -15.24
CA PHE A 138 -2.40 2.09 -15.22
C PHE A 138 -2.43 0.60 -14.82
N LEU A 139 -3.28 0.20 -13.86
CA LEU A 139 -3.46 -1.20 -13.50
C LEU A 139 -3.91 -2.03 -14.71
N ILE A 140 -4.91 -1.55 -15.45
CA ILE A 140 -5.41 -2.22 -16.66
C ILE A 140 -4.30 -2.36 -17.70
N ARG A 141 -3.55 -1.30 -17.95
CA ARG A 141 -2.44 -1.31 -18.90
C ARG A 141 -1.35 -2.33 -18.50
N ARG A 142 -0.99 -2.36 -17.21
CA ARG A 142 0.06 -3.25 -16.69
C ARG A 142 -0.41 -4.70 -16.51
N SER A 143 -1.71 -4.96 -16.52
CA SER A 143 -2.24 -6.33 -16.41
C SER A 143 -1.87 -7.24 -17.60
N ILE A 144 -1.32 -6.67 -18.67
CA ILE A 144 -0.76 -7.42 -19.81
C ILE A 144 0.54 -8.14 -19.38
N ASP A 145 1.36 -7.48 -18.56
CA ASP A 145 2.71 -7.94 -18.18
C ASP A 145 2.77 -8.51 -16.76
N LEU A 146 1.77 -8.24 -15.94
CA LEU A 146 1.74 -8.57 -14.53
C LEU A 146 0.34 -9.02 -14.12
N ASN A 147 0.24 -10.11 -13.36
CA ASN A 147 -1.04 -10.52 -12.79
C ASN A 147 -1.44 -9.56 -11.67
N ILE A 148 -2.42 -8.70 -11.94
CA ILE A 148 -2.86 -7.63 -11.05
C ILE A 148 -4.27 -7.91 -10.55
N SER A 149 -4.47 -7.65 -9.26
CA SER A 149 -5.81 -7.59 -8.64
C SER A 149 -5.97 -6.27 -7.91
N THR A 150 -7.19 -5.73 -7.92
CA THR A 150 -7.53 -4.54 -7.16
C THR A 150 -8.89 -4.71 -6.49
N ALA A 151 -9.09 -4.01 -5.38
CA ALA A 151 -10.37 -3.93 -4.70
C ALA A 151 -10.76 -2.47 -4.48
N ARG A 152 -11.98 -2.11 -4.84
CA ARG A 152 -12.58 -0.82 -4.51
C ARG A 152 -13.22 -0.92 -3.14
N PHE A 153 -12.66 -0.24 -2.17
CA PHE A 153 -13.26 -0.12 -0.85
C PHE A 153 -14.22 1.07 -0.81
N ALA A 154 -15.37 0.85 -0.17
CA ALA A 154 -16.26 1.91 0.26
C ALA A 154 -15.77 2.48 1.60
N ASN A 155 -16.67 2.93 2.46
CA ASN A 155 -16.31 3.37 3.80
C ASN A 155 -15.88 2.16 4.65
N VAL A 156 -14.66 2.19 5.14
CA VAL A 156 -14.11 1.13 5.99
C VAL A 156 -14.42 1.47 7.46
N ALA A 157 -15.07 0.55 8.14
CA ALA A 157 -15.37 0.67 9.57
C ALA A 157 -14.09 0.52 10.40
N PHE A 158 -13.98 1.26 11.50
CA PHE A 158 -12.90 1.19 12.49
C PHE A 158 -11.48 1.36 11.93
N SER A 159 -11.32 1.98 10.76
CA SER A 159 -10.01 2.42 10.28
C SER A 159 -9.69 3.83 10.81
N ASP A 160 -8.40 4.16 10.90
CA ASP A 160 -7.96 5.51 11.28
C ASP A 160 -8.68 6.57 10.43
N GLY A 161 -9.34 7.52 11.11
CA GLY A 161 -10.16 8.56 10.48
C GLY A 161 -11.49 8.06 9.91
N SER A 162 -11.95 6.85 10.25
CA SER A 162 -13.34 6.44 9.98
C SER A 162 -14.31 7.08 10.99
N LEU A 163 -15.56 7.25 10.56
CA LEU A 163 -16.59 7.83 11.42
C LEU A 163 -16.77 7.02 12.72
N LEU A 164 -16.77 5.70 12.62
CA LEU A 164 -16.96 4.83 13.80
C LEU A 164 -15.78 4.88 14.75
N HIS A 165 -14.54 4.97 14.24
CA HIS A 165 -13.35 5.13 15.08
C HIS A 165 -13.37 6.45 15.87
N SER A 166 -13.97 7.51 15.30
CA SER A 166 -14.09 8.81 15.97
C SER A 166 -15.15 8.84 17.07
N PHE A 167 -16.02 7.85 17.16
CA PHE A 167 -17.00 7.72 18.24
C PHE A 167 -16.49 6.90 19.43
N ASP A 168 -15.43 6.12 19.25
CA ASP A 168 -14.82 5.28 20.30
C ASP A 168 -13.72 6.03 21.11
N GLN A 169 -13.41 7.29 20.74
CA GLN A 169 -12.46 8.19 21.44
C GLN A 169 -13.21 9.29 22.19
#